data_402c2875d7476ff163944eaaa6b92661
#
_entry.id   402c2875d7476ff163944eaaa6b92661
#
_cell.length_a   1.000
_cell.length_b   1.000
_cell.length_c   1.000
_cell.angle_alpha   90.00
_cell.angle_beta   90.00
_cell.angle_gamma   90.00
#
_symmetry.space_group_name_H-M   'P 1'
#
loop_
_entity.id
_entity.type
_entity.pdbx_description
1 polymer ?
#
loop_
_entity_poly.entity_id
_entity_poly.type
_entity_poly.pdbx_seq_one_letter_code
_entity_poly.pdbx_strand_id
1 'polypeptide(L)'
;MTVEHKILFTGTMGAGKTTAIGAVSEIPPVSTDVRNSDASVAKATTTVGLDYGELTLDNGEKLRLYGTPGQMRFDFMWRILARGALGLVVLIDNSRPDPLADLDIYLDGFAELIAQTACVVAVGRMEAHPQPDIDAYARRMQAKGVLCPVLAANVTDPRQVVQLLELLLLQLEA
;
A
#
# COMPACT_ATOMS: atom_id res chain seq x y z
N MET A 1 21.48 3.39 17.82
CA MET A 1 20.19 2.73 17.46
C MET A 1 19.74 3.17 16.09
N THR A 2 19.38 2.20 15.27
CA THR A 2 18.83 2.49 13.94
C THR A 2 17.36 2.88 14.07
N VAL A 3 17.00 4.04 13.52
CA VAL A 3 15.60 4.46 13.46
C VAL A 3 14.92 3.66 12.35
N GLU A 4 13.78 3.06 12.66
CA GLU A 4 13.00 2.28 11.72
C GLU A 4 11.60 2.87 11.56
N HIS A 5 11.12 2.87 10.33
CA HIS A 5 9.80 3.36 9.98
C HIS A 5 9.01 2.28 9.26
N LYS A 6 7.76 2.13 9.60
CA LYS A 6 6.85 1.16 8.99
C LYS A 6 6.06 1.81 7.87
N ILE A 7 6.07 1.22 6.68
CA ILE A 7 5.30 1.65 5.52
C ILE A 7 4.42 0.49 5.07
N LEU A 8 3.15 0.76 4.82
CA LEU A 8 2.21 -0.23 4.28
C LEU A 8 2.01 -0.05 2.79
N PHE A 9 1.96 -1.18 2.07
CA PHE A 9 1.49 -1.27 0.69
C PHE A 9 0.16 -2.01 0.71
N THR A 10 -0.89 -1.41 0.18
CA THR A 10 -2.21 -2.02 0.10
C THR A 10 -2.75 -1.98 -1.32
N GLY A 11 -3.77 -2.76 -1.59
CA GLY A 11 -4.40 -2.87 -2.91
C GLY A 11 -5.01 -4.25 -3.10
N THR A 12 -5.74 -4.43 -4.20
CA THR A 12 -6.37 -5.70 -4.53
C THR A 12 -5.34 -6.78 -4.83
N MET A 13 -5.76 -8.05 -4.84
CA MET A 13 -4.93 -9.14 -5.33
C MET A 13 -4.48 -8.84 -6.76
N GLY A 14 -3.19 -9.01 -7.02
CA GLY A 14 -2.62 -8.74 -8.34
C GLY A 14 -2.32 -7.27 -8.63
N ALA A 15 -2.54 -6.35 -7.68
CA ALA A 15 -2.24 -4.92 -7.86
C ALA A 15 -0.74 -4.62 -7.90
N GLY A 16 0.11 -5.55 -7.45
CA GLY A 16 1.56 -5.39 -7.52
C GLY A 16 2.25 -5.17 -6.18
N LYS A 17 1.62 -5.46 -5.06
CA LYS A 17 2.20 -5.26 -3.72
C LYS A 17 3.50 -6.04 -3.55
N THR A 18 3.48 -7.33 -3.83
CA THR A 18 4.66 -8.20 -3.77
C THR A 18 5.76 -7.70 -4.70
N THR A 19 5.40 -7.33 -5.92
CA THR A 19 6.32 -6.80 -6.93
C THR A 19 6.96 -5.50 -6.46
N ALA A 20 6.17 -4.57 -5.94
CA ALA A 20 6.67 -3.27 -5.48
C ALA A 20 7.66 -3.43 -4.33
N ILE A 21 7.33 -4.22 -3.33
CA ILE A 21 8.22 -4.48 -2.19
C ILE A 21 9.50 -5.17 -2.66
N GLY A 22 9.38 -6.20 -3.49
CA GLY A 22 10.53 -6.92 -4.03
C GLY A 22 11.45 -6.06 -4.88
N ALA A 23 10.90 -5.07 -5.59
CA ALA A 23 11.68 -4.19 -6.46
C ALA A 23 12.69 -3.33 -5.69
N VAL A 24 12.42 -2.96 -4.44
CA VAL A 24 13.26 -2.07 -3.66
C VAL A 24 13.87 -2.71 -2.42
N SER A 25 13.41 -3.89 -2.03
CA SER A 25 13.88 -4.55 -0.81
C SER A 25 15.35 -4.94 -0.92
N GLU A 26 16.13 -4.62 0.11
CA GLU A 26 17.55 -5.00 0.24
C GLU A 26 17.73 -6.42 0.76
N ILE A 27 16.65 -7.01 1.26
CA ILE A 27 16.62 -8.41 1.69
C ILE A 27 15.72 -9.21 0.74
N PRO A 28 15.92 -10.54 0.63
CA PRO A 28 14.98 -11.37 -0.12
C PRO A 28 13.58 -11.17 0.42
N PRO A 29 12.56 -11.00 -0.44
CA PRO A 29 11.19 -10.84 0.03
C PRO A 29 10.79 -12.03 0.90
N VAL A 30 10.26 -11.73 2.07
CA VAL A 30 9.81 -12.74 3.03
C VAL A 30 8.30 -12.72 3.04
N SER A 31 7.68 -13.90 2.91
CA SER A 31 6.26 -14.06 3.19
C SER A 31 6.13 -14.42 4.67
N THR A 32 5.59 -13.51 5.45
CA THR A 32 5.39 -13.72 6.88
C THR A 32 3.99 -14.22 7.12
N ASP A 33 3.87 -15.40 7.71
CA ASP A 33 2.58 -15.96 8.06
C ASP A 33 2.05 -15.32 9.35
N VAL A 34 0.86 -14.77 9.27
CA VAL A 34 0.13 -14.26 10.43
C VAL A 34 -1.05 -15.19 10.71
N ARG A 35 -1.09 -15.71 11.93
CA ARG A 35 -2.13 -16.63 12.32
C ARG A 35 -3.34 -15.87 12.85
N ASN A 36 -4.51 -16.16 12.30
CA ASN A 36 -5.77 -15.64 12.81
C ASN A 36 -6.25 -16.50 13.97
N SER A 37 -6.39 -15.89 15.15
CA SER A 37 -6.91 -16.55 16.34
C SER A 37 -8.37 -16.18 16.62
N ASP A 38 -9.06 -15.53 15.70
CA ASP A 38 -10.46 -15.13 15.88
C ASP A 38 -11.37 -16.38 15.86
N ALA A 39 -12.03 -16.62 16.99
CA ALA A 39 -12.91 -17.78 17.17
C ALA A 39 -14.20 -17.71 16.31
N SER A 40 -14.52 -16.55 15.74
CA SER A 40 -15.68 -16.39 14.86
C SER A 40 -15.47 -17.01 13.47
N VAL A 41 -14.22 -17.34 13.14
CA VAL A 41 -13.89 -17.98 11.88
C VAL A 41 -13.98 -19.51 12.03
N ALA A 42 -14.64 -20.17 11.08
CA ALA A 42 -14.95 -21.62 11.14
C ALA A 42 -13.72 -22.54 11.27
N LYS A 43 -12.51 -22.04 11.02
CA LYS A 43 -11.26 -22.73 11.32
C LYS A 43 -10.59 -22.05 12.50
N ALA A 44 -10.16 -22.81 13.48
CA ALA A 44 -9.51 -22.30 14.69
C ALA A 44 -8.22 -21.51 14.42
N THR A 45 -7.60 -21.69 13.24
CA THR A 45 -6.41 -20.95 12.83
C THR A 45 -6.42 -20.77 11.31
N THR A 46 -6.43 -19.50 10.86
CA THR A 46 -6.20 -19.14 9.46
C THR A 46 -4.85 -18.48 9.36
N THR A 47 -3.98 -19.01 8.51
CA THR A 47 -2.68 -18.40 8.25
C THR A 47 -2.79 -17.46 7.07
N VAL A 48 -2.33 -16.22 7.25
CA VAL A 48 -2.29 -15.20 6.20
C VAL A 48 -0.85 -14.86 5.90
N GLY A 49 -0.43 -15.03 4.65
CA GLY A 49 0.89 -14.61 4.20
C GLY A 49 0.93 -13.10 4.00
N LEU A 50 1.91 -12.44 4.63
CA LEU A 50 2.17 -11.02 4.44
C LEU A 50 3.52 -10.84 3.75
N ASP A 51 3.55 -9.98 2.74
CA ASP A 51 4.82 -9.61 2.12
C ASP A 51 5.59 -8.66 3.03
N TYR A 52 6.90 -8.84 3.09
CA TYR A 52 7.77 -8.01 3.90
C TYR A 52 9.08 -7.74 3.16
N GLY A 53 9.58 -6.53 3.27
CA GLY A 53 10.88 -6.13 2.76
C GLY A 53 11.48 -5.00 3.58
N GLU A 54 12.73 -4.69 3.34
CA GLU A 54 13.46 -3.62 4.03
C GLU A 54 14.26 -2.79 3.04
N LEU A 55 14.33 -1.49 3.30
CA LEU A 55 15.10 -0.54 2.52
C LEU A 55 15.78 0.45 3.48
N THR A 56 17.09 0.67 3.30
CA THR A 56 17.83 1.66 4.08
C THR A 56 17.94 2.96 3.31
N LEU A 57 17.57 4.06 3.96
CA LEU A 57 17.67 5.41 3.41
C LEU A 57 19.11 5.93 3.49
N ASP A 58 19.41 6.98 2.72
CA ASP A 58 20.75 7.59 2.69
C ASP A 58 21.24 8.06 4.06
N ASN A 59 20.31 8.48 4.94
CA ASN A 59 20.64 8.90 6.30
C ASN A 59 20.82 7.74 7.29
N GLY A 60 20.73 6.49 6.82
CA GLY A 60 20.87 5.29 7.65
C GLY A 60 19.58 4.81 8.31
N GLU A 61 18.49 5.55 8.18
CA GLU A 61 17.18 5.10 8.67
C GLU A 61 16.66 3.95 7.82
N LYS A 62 15.92 3.03 8.44
CA LYS A 62 15.41 1.85 7.76
C LYS A 62 13.90 1.98 7.55
N LEU A 63 13.45 1.65 6.34
CA LEU A 63 12.03 1.46 6.04
C LEU A 63 11.69 -0.02 6.08
N ARG A 64 10.68 -0.37 6.86
CA ARG A 64 10.13 -1.72 6.92
C ARG A 64 8.84 -1.71 6.10
N LEU A 65 8.83 -2.49 5.02
CA LEU A 65 7.77 -2.48 4.02
C LEU A 65 6.89 -3.71 4.21
N TYR A 66 5.60 -3.50 4.42
CA TYR A 66 4.61 -4.56 4.61
C TYR A 66 3.54 -4.48 3.54
N GLY A 67 3.20 -5.63 2.94
CA GLY A 67 2.06 -5.72 2.04
C GLY A 67 0.84 -6.26 2.79
N THR A 68 -0.30 -5.58 2.68
CA THR A 68 -1.55 -6.08 3.28
C THR A 68 -2.10 -7.27 2.48
N PRO A 69 -2.89 -8.15 3.11
CA PRO A 69 -3.56 -9.21 2.38
C PRO A 69 -4.49 -8.63 1.30
N GLY A 70 -4.38 -9.14 0.07
CA GLY A 70 -5.20 -8.67 -1.05
C GLY A 70 -6.63 -9.20 -1.04
N GLN A 71 -6.90 -10.29 -0.31
CA GLN A 71 -8.23 -10.86 -0.21
C GLN A 71 -9.05 -10.10 0.82
N MET A 72 -10.25 -9.67 0.44
CA MET A 72 -11.13 -8.86 1.31
C MET A 72 -11.53 -9.57 2.60
N ARG A 73 -11.58 -10.90 2.61
CA ARG A 73 -11.87 -11.65 3.84
C ARG A 73 -10.85 -11.43 4.96
N PHE A 74 -9.70 -10.83 4.63
CA PHE A 74 -8.64 -10.51 5.61
C PHE A 74 -8.58 -9.02 5.93
N ASP A 75 -9.59 -8.23 5.60
CA ASP A 75 -9.60 -6.78 5.85
C ASP A 75 -9.53 -6.44 7.34
N PHE A 76 -9.94 -7.36 8.23
CA PHE A 76 -9.79 -7.19 9.67
C PHE A 76 -8.31 -6.99 10.08
N MET A 77 -7.36 -7.47 9.28
CA MET A 77 -5.93 -7.32 9.51
C MET A 77 -5.46 -5.88 9.26
N TRP A 78 -6.19 -5.11 8.47
CA TRP A 78 -5.75 -3.76 8.08
C TRP A 78 -5.54 -2.85 9.27
N ARG A 79 -6.45 -2.90 10.25
CA ARG A 79 -6.36 -2.08 11.46
C ARG A 79 -5.13 -2.44 12.28
N ILE A 80 -4.82 -3.72 12.36
CA ILE A 80 -3.64 -4.22 13.09
C ILE A 80 -2.37 -3.75 12.39
N LEU A 81 -2.30 -3.93 11.07
CA LEU A 81 -1.13 -3.54 10.28
C LEU A 81 -0.93 -2.03 10.25
N ALA A 82 -1.99 -1.25 10.33
CA ALA A 82 -1.92 0.21 10.32
C ALA A 82 -1.26 0.78 11.59
N ARG A 83 -1.23 0.03 12.68
CA ARG A 83 -0.64 0.50 13.94
C ARG A 83 0.84 0.81 13.77
N GLY A 84 1.23 2.03 14.11
CA GLY A 84 2.61 2.47 14.03
C GLY A 84 3.11 2.73 12.62
N ALA A 85 2.26 2.63 11.60
CA ALA A 85 2.67 2.92 10.23
C ALA A 85 2.87 4.42 10.06
N LEU A 86 3.97 4.77 9.37
CA LEU A 86 4.32 6.14 9.04
C LEU A 86 3.63 6.62 7.77
N GLY A 87 3.25 5.70 6.90
CA GLY A 87 2.60 6.03 5.65
C GLY A 87 2.01 4.82 4.95
N LEU A 88 1.21 5.11 3.93
CA LEU A 88 0.45 4.14 3.15
C LEU A 88 0.64 4.37 1.66
N VAL A 89 1.00 3.33 0.93
CA VAL A 89 0.99 3.32 -0.54
C VAL A 89 -0.20 2.47 -0.99
N VAL A 90 -1.15 3.09 -1.69
CA VAL A 90 -2.31 2.40 -2.26
C VAL A 90 -2.02 2.08 -3.72
N LEU A 91 -1.98 0.80 -4.07
CA LEU A 91 -1.76 0.34 -5.45
C LEU A 91 -3.09 -0.03 -6.07
N ILE A 92 -3.41 0.62 -7.19
CA ILE A 92 -4.65 0.37 -7.94
C ILE A 92 -4.29 -0.23 -9.29
N ASP A 93 -5.01 -1.28 -9.67
CA ASP A 93 -4.87 -1.93 -10.97
C ASP A 93 -5.96 -1.37 -11.90
N ASN A 94 -5.55 -0.56 -12.88
CA ASN A 94 -6.51 0.11 -13.79
C ASN A 94 -7.15 -0.85 -14.79
N SER A 95 -6.69 -2.10 -14.86
CA SER A 95 -7.29 -3.12 -15.73
C SER A 95 -8.51 -3.80 -15.11
N ARG A 96 -8.80 -3.56 -13.84
CA ARG A 96 -9.95 -4.15 -13.15
C ARG A 96 -11.26 -3.52 -13.61
N PRO A 97 -12.41 -4.20 -13.39
CA PRO A 97 -13.71 -3.72 -13.87
C PRO A 97 -14.12 -2.34 -13.34
N ASP A 98 -13.82 -2.03 -12.06
CA ASP A 98 -14.16 -0.75 -11.45
C ASP A 98 -13.05 -0.30 -10.50
N PRO A 99 -11.95 0.24 -11.05
CA PRO A 99 -10.80 0.64 -10.21
C PRO A 99 -11.10 1.80 -9.27
N LEU A 100 -12.05 2.69 -9.60
CA LEU A 100 -12.45 3.77 -8.71
C LEU A 100 -13.18 3.24 -7.47
N ALA A 101 -14.01 2.21 -7.64
CA ALA A 101 -14.62 1.53 -6.50
C ALA A 101 -13.58 0.81 -5.63
N ASP A 102 -12.57 0.23 -6.26
CA ASP A 102 -11.44 -0.37 -5.53
C ASP A 102 -10.75 0.70 -4.68
N LEU A 103 -10.48 1.88 -5.26
CA LEU A 103 -9.87 3.00 -4.53
C LEU A 103 -10.70 3.37 -3.29
N ASP A 104 -12.02 3.47 -3.43
CA ASP A 104 -12.91 3.82 -2.32
C ASP A 104 -12.76 2.85 -1.14
N ILE A 105 -12.64 1.55 -1.42
CA ILE A 105 -12.49 0.52 -0.40
C ILE A 105 -11.25 0.79 0.47
N TYR A 106 -10.12 1.12 -0.17
CA TYR A 106 -8.86 1.34 0.56
C TYR A 106 -8.82 2.71 1.24
N LEU A 107 -9.36 3.75 0.62
CA LEU A 107 -9.45 5.06 1.25
C LEU A 107 -10.35 5.03 2.48
N ASP A 108 -11.46 4.31 2.41
CA ASP A 108 -12.38 4.16 3.55
C ASP A 108 -11.78 3.23 4.63
N GLY A 109 -11.18 2.12 4.20
CA GLY A 109 -10.61 1.14 5.13
C GLY A 109 -9.41 1.65 5.91
N PHE A 110 -8.65 2.60 5.35
CA PHE A 110 -7.49 3.21 5.98
C PHE A 110 -7.70 4.70 6.30
N ALA A 111 -8.94 5.16 6.37
CA ALA A 111 -9.25 6.58 6.53
C ALA A 111 -8.56 7.20 7.75
N GLU A 112 -8.51 6.50 8.87
CA GLU A 112 -7.88 6.97 10.10
C GLU A 112 -6.37 7.15 9.93
N LEU A 113 -5.70 6.15 9.34
CA LEU A 113 -4.27 6.22 9.07
C LEU A 113 -3.95 7.36 8.09
N ILE A 114 -4.73 7.51 7.02
CA ILE A 114 -4.56 8.56 6.02
C ILE A 114 -4.71 9.95 6.65
N ALA A 115 -5.66 10.11 7.57
CA ALA A 115 -5.87 11.39 8.26
C ALA A 115 -4.71 11.77 9.19
N GLN A 116 -3.98 10.79 9.71
CA GLN A 116 -2.92 10.99 10.70
C GLN A 116 -1.51 11.00 10.11
N THR A 117 -1.32 10.44 8.93
CA THR A 117 0.01 10.22 8.36
C THR A 117 0.05 10.64 6.88
N ALA A 118 0.93 10.00 6.12
CA ALA A 118 1.10 10.26 4.69
C ALA A 118 0.48 9.14 3.86
N CYS A 119 0.01 9.48 2.66
CA CYS A 119 -0.54 8.52 1.71
C CYS A 119 -0.15 8.90 0.28
N VAL A 120 0.09 7.91 -0.55
CA VAL A 120 0.25 8.08 -2.00
C VAL A 120 -0.56 7.00 -2.71
N VAL A 121 -1.22 7.37 -3.81
CA VAL A 121 -1.98 6.43 -4.64
C VAL A 121 -1.24 6.24 -5.96
N ALA A 122 -0.91 5.00 -6.28
CA ALA A 122 -0.23 4.65 -7.50
C ALA A 122 -1.14 3.78 -8.37
N VAL A 123 -1.38 4.21 -9.60
CA VAL A 123 -2.26 3.52 -10.54
C VAL A 123 -1.40 2.79 -11.57
N GLY A 124 -1.50 1.46 -11.58
CA GLY A 124 -0.76 0.60 -12.50
C GLY A 124 -1.55 0.25 -13.75
N ARG A 125 -0.83 -0.22 -14.76
CA ARG A 125 -1.38 -0.71 -16.03
C ARG A 125 -2.13 0.34 -16.84
N MET A 126 -1.82 1.63 -16.63
CA MET A 126 -2.47 2.71 -17.38
C MET A 126 -2.05 2.77 -18.86
N GLU A 127 -0.90 2.24 -19.21
CA GLU A 127 -0.46 2.20 -20.61
C GLU A 127 -1.41 1.38 -21.48
N ALA A 128 -1.82 0.21 -20.99
CA ALA A 128 -2.77 -0.66 -21.69
C ALA A 128 -4.23 -0.34 -21.34
N HIS A 129 -4.47 0.30 -20.22
CA HIS A 129 -5.80 0.64 -19.70
C HIS A 129 -5.83 2.11 -19.26
N PRO A 130 -5.92 3.07 -20.22
CA PRO A 130 -5.79 4.49 -19.90
C PRO A 130 -7.00 5.10 -19.18
N GLN A 131 -8.11 4.38 -19.09
CA GLN A 131 -9.31 4.85 -18.41
C GLN A 131 -9.66 3.95 -17.23
N PRO A 132 -10.08 4.52 -16.08
CA PRO A 132 -10.15 5.97 -15.75
C PRO A 132 -8.78 6.64 -15.79
N ASP A 133 -8.73 7.91 -16.18
CA ASP A 133 -7.48 8.69 -16.19
C ASP A 133 -7.12 9.20 -14.77
N ILE A 134 -5.94 9.78 -14.64
CA ILE A 134 -5.47 10.30 -13.34
C ILE A 134 -6.39 11.41 -12.81
N ASP A 135 -6.95 12.23 -13.68
CA ASP A 135 -7.87 13.29 -13.25
C ASP A 135 -9.14 12.71 -12.61
N ALA A 136 -9.63 11.57 -13.11
CA ALA A 136 -10.76 10.88 -12.49
C ALA A 136 -10.46 10.44 -11.06
N TYR A 137 -9.26 9.91 -10.83
CA TYR A 137 -8.81 9.54 -9.48
C TYR A 137 -8.69 10.76 -8.57
N ALA A 138 -8.09 11.84 -9.08
CA ALA A 138 -7.93 13.08 -8.32
C ALA A 138 -9.30 13.66 -7.90
N ARG A 139 -10.27 13.66 -8.83
CA ARG A 139 -11.63 14.13 -8.52
C ARG A 139 -12.32 13.24 -7.48
N ARG A 140 -12.15 11.92 -7.58
CA ARG A 140 -12.73 10.99 -6.59
C ARG A 140 -12.16 11.24 -5.20
N MET A 141 -10.84 11.43 -5.11
CA MET A 141 -10.17 11.69 -3.84
C MET A 141 -10.58 13.04 -3.27
N GLN A 142 -10.69 14.06 -4.10
CA GLN A 142 -11.17 15.38 -3.69
C GLN A 142 -12.60 15.30 -3.14
N ALA A 143 -13.49 14.56 -3.80
CA ALA A 143 -14.86 14.36 -3.35
C ALA A 143 -14.93 13.65 -1.98
N LYS A 144 -13.94 12.83 -1.67
CA LYS A 144 -13.83 12.13 -0.38
C LYS A 144 -13.07 12.93 0.67
N GLY A 145 -12.56 14.13 0.33
CA GLY A 145 -11.80 14.94 1.25
C GLY A 145 -10.38 14.44 1.51
N VAL A 146 -9.84 13.61 0.63
CA VAL A 146 -8.50 13.03 0.77
C VAL A 146 -7.50 13.86 -0.05
N LEU A 147 -6.50 14.41 0.64
CA LEU A 147 -5.44 15.19 0.01
C LEU A 147 -4.15 14.36 0.02
N CYS A 148 -3.87 13.64 -1.05
CA CYS A 148 -2.60 12.95 -1.24
C CYS A 148 -2.30 12.83 -2.73
N PRO A 149 -1.00 12.65 -3.10
CA PRO A 149 -0.64 12.50 -4.49
C PRO A 149 -1.26 11.26 -5.13
N VAL A 150 -1.66 11.38 -6.38
CA VAL A 150 -2.07 10.23 -7.21
C VAL A 150 -1.33 10.32 -8.54
N LEU A 151 -0.72 9.22 -8.97
CA LEU A 151 0.07 9.17 -10.20
C LEU A 151 0.06 7.78 -10.80
N ALA A 152 0.32 7.72 -12.11
CA ALA A 152 0.58 6.45 -12.78
C ALA A 152 1.96 5.93 -12.36
N ALA A 153 2.07 4.65 -12.08
CA ALA A 153 3.36 4.05 -11.75
C ALA A 153 3.43 2.59 -12.17
N ASN A 154 4.58 2.20 -12.69
CA ASN A 154 4.92 0.82 -12.97
C ASN A 154 5.79 0.28 -11.84
N VAL A 155 5.23 -0.55 -10.99
CA VAL A 155 5.93 -1.08 -9.81
C VAL A 155 6.94 -2.19 -10.14
N THR A 156 7.03 -2.60 -11.40
CA THR A 156 8.14 -3.46 -11.84
C THR A 156 9.43 -2.68 -12.02
N ASP A 157 9.36 -1.35 -12.09
CA ASP A 157 10.52 -0.46 -12.18
C ASP A 157 10.90 0.04 -10.79
N PRO A 158 12.05 -0.39 -10.23
CA PRO A 158 12.47 0.03 -8.89
C PRO A 158 12.55 1.54 -8.70
N ARG A 159 12.92 2.28 -9.75
CA ARG A 159 13.01 3.75 -9.68
C ARG A 159 11.65 4.38 -9.42
N GLN A 160 10.60 3.84 -10.02
CA GLN A 160 9.24 4.36 -9.80
C GLN A 160 8.74 4.04 -8.40
N VAL A 161 9.08 2.88 -7.85
CA VAL A 161 8.74 2.55 -6.46
C VAL A 161 9.45 3.48 -5.49
N VAL A 162 10.75 3.76 -5.73
CA VAL A 162 11.50 4.73 -4.92
C VAL A 162 10.85 6.11 -4.97
N GLN A 163 10.37 6.56 -6.14
CA GLN A 163 9.66 7.84 -6.27
C GLN A 163 8.39 7.88 -5.42
N LEU A 164 7.64 6.77 -5.36
CA LEU A 164 6.46 6.69 -4.51
C LEU A 164 6.82 6.87 -3.03
N LEU A 165 7.89 6.22 -2.60
CA LEU A 165 8.38 6.33 -1.22
C LEU A 165 8.89 7.74 -0.93
N GLU A 166 9.58 8.38 -1.87
CA GLU A 166 10.02 9.77 -1.73
C GLU A 166 8.85 10.73 -1.57
N LEU A 167 7.80 10.58 -2.39
CA LEU A 167 6.58 11.38 -2.28
C LEU A 167 5.90 11.19 -0.93
N LEU A 168 5.91 9.97 -0.43
CA LEU A 168 5.35 9.66 0.87
C LEU A 168 6.11 10.37 1.99
N LEU A 169 7.44 10.27 1.97
CA LEU A 169 8.30 10.87 2.99
C LEU A 169 8.26 12.40 2.96
N LEU A 170 8.16 13.00 1.77
CA LEU A 170 8.05 14.46 1.63
C LEU A 170 6.82 15.03 2.34
N GLN A 171 5.72 14.30 2.39
CA GLN A 171 4.52 14.76 3.10
C GLN A 171 4.75 14.88 4.61
N LEU A 172 5.69 14.11 5.14
CA LEU A 172 5.98 14.10 6.58
C LEU A 172 6.89 15.25 7.00
N GLU A 173 7.59 15.86 6.04
CA GLU A 173 8.48 17.00 6.28
C GLU A 173 7.72 18.33 6.19
N ALA A 174 6.52 18.32 5.67
CA ALA A 174 5.71 19.52 5.48
C ALA A 174 5.04 20.00 6.77
#